data_c23970e4dd361187cde423464dbd2dbb
#
_entry.id   c23970e4dd361187cde423464dbd2dbb
#
_cell.length_a   1.000
_cell.length_b   1.000
_cell.length_c   1.000
_cell.angle_alpha   90.00
_cell.angle_beta   90.00
_cell.angle_gamma   90.00
#
_symmetry.space_group_name_H-M   'P 1'
#
loop_
_entity.id
_entity.type
_entity.pdbx_description
1 polymer ?
#
loop_
_entity_poly.entity_id
_entity_poly.type
_entity_poly.pdbx_seq_one_letter_code
_entity_poly.pdbx_strand_id
1 'polypeptide(L)'
;LTPYHDRQALDVCLQAAKLLGDKLAFIYFCGDMLDCAESTRKFSKPASTQRTMWPAMLEWRWLLEQFRIAAPHAVLCWAEGNHEGRIRRTLVDSVPELADLPPADDPDGSPLLSMQRMMGLDSIDVQYLGPYGSKAGELHRWGIRFHHGDKVGKAGATAGKYLNERTSQIYGHVHRMEQAWSTKPGADGQPVDIFSATFGCTCHTDGRVPSNKPHHNWQQGMGILTRCSDGWVEPTPVRIRAGGRATVLGTELCGSDYVERLRAETNYPY
;
A
#
# COMPACT_ATOMS: atom_id res chain seq x y z
N LEU A 1 3.19 -1.36 -6.66
CA LEU A 1 4.13 -2.29 -7.30
C LEU A 1 5.13 -1.55 -8.19
N THR A 2 6.00 -0.72 -7.62
CA THR A 2 7.09 -0.08 -8.36
C THR A 2 8.12 -1.17 -8.78
N PRO A 3 8.52 -1.28 -10.06
CA PRO A 3 8.37 -0.30 -11.14
C PRO A 3 7.12 -0.45 -12.03
N TYR A 4 6.17 -1.30 -11.70
CA TYR A 4 4.98 -1.60 -12.52
C TYR A 4 3.76 -0.77 -12.14
N HIS A 5 3.94 0.27 -11.35
CA HIS A 5 2.87 1.20 -11.01
C HIS A 5 2.52 2.11 -12.20
N ASP A 6 1.30 2.60 -12.20
CA ASP A 6 0.84 3.60 -13.13
C ASP A 6 1.03 4.99 -12.51
N ARG A 7 1.95 5.78 -13.07
CA ARG A 7 2.30 7.11 -12.55
C ARG A 7 1.11 8.07 -12.57
N GLN A 8 0.25 7.96 -13.57
CA GLN A 8 -0.97 8.76 -13.62
C GLN A 8 -1.93 8.40 -12.47
N ALA A 9 -2.04 7.11 -12.15
CA ALA A 9 -2.87 6.68 -11.02
C ALA A 9 -2.31 7.16 -9.68
N LEU A 10 -0.99 7.14 -9.49
CA LEU A 10 -0.35 7.65 -8.27
C LEU A 10 -0.44 9.16 -8.16
N ASP A 11 -0.32 9.89 -9.28
CA ASP A 11 -0.49 11.35 -9.27
C ASP A 11 -1.92 11.75 -8.88
N VAL A 12 -2.95 10.99 -9.29
CA VAL A 12 -4.32 11.16 -8.78
C VAL A 12 -4.38 11.01 -7.27
N CYS A 13 -3.68 10.03 -6.69
CA CYS A 13 -3.62 9.87 -5.24
C CYS A 13 -2.95 11.07 -4.54
N LEU A 14 -1.89 11.61 -5.13
CA LEU A 14 -1.24 12.85 -4.65
C LEU A 14 -2.15 14.06 -4.75
N GLN A 15 -2.87 14.22 -5.87
CA GLN A 15 -3.86 15.30 -6.05
C GLN A 15 -5.00 15.18 -5.03
N ALA A 16 -5.46 13.95 -4.74
CA ALA A 16 -6.47 13.71 -3.71
C ALA A 16 -5.96 14.10 -2.31
N ALA A 17 -4.71 13.76 -1.98
CA ALA A 17 -4.09 14.17 -0.71
C ALA A 17 -4.02 15.70 -0.59
N LYS A 18 -3.64 16.41 -1.65
CA LYS A 18 -3.64 17.88 -1.71
C LYS A 18 -5.05 18.47 -1.56
N LEU A 19 -6.03 17.88 -2.25
CA LEU A 19 -7.43 18.33 -2.18
C LEU A 19 -8.02 18.20 -0.77
N LEU A 20 -7.68 17.10 -0.07
CA LEU A 20 -8.14 16.87 1.30
C LEU A 20 -7.39 17.75 2.31
N GLY A 21 -6.12 18.06 2.06
CA GLY A 21 -5.31 19.01 2.84
C GLY A 21 -5.35 18.71 4.35
N ASP A 22 -5.65 19.74 5.14
CA ASP A 22 -5.69 19.66 6.63
C ASP A 22 -6.80 18.75 7.19
N LYS A 23 -7.75 18.30 6.36
CA LYS A 23 -8.77 17.32 6.76
C LYS A 23 -8.23 15.90 6.77
N LEU A 24 -7.06 15.66 6.21
CA LEU A 24 -6.45 14.35 6.08
C LEU A 24 -5.68 13.99 7.35
N ALA A 25 -6.24 13.11 8.17
CA ALA A 25 -5.65 12.71 9.45
C ALA A 25 -4.51 11.68 9.27
N PHE A 26 -4.61 10.78 8.30
CA PHE A 26 -3.55 9.83 7.99
C PHE A 26 -3.66 9.28 6.56
N ILE A 27 -2.55 8.77 6.04
CA ILE A 27 -2.44 8.03 4.79
C ILE A 27 -1.89 6.64 5.12
N TYR A 28 -2.57 5.60 4.69
CA TYR A 28 -2.15 4.22 4.87
C TYR A 28 -1.74 3.60 3.53
N PHE A 29 -0.47 3.24 3.43
CA PHE A 29 0.06 2.48 2.30
C PHE A 29 -0.03 0.99 2.61
N CYS A 30 -0.89 0.30 1.87
CA CYS A 30 -1.37 -1.05 2.19
C CYS A 30 -0.44 -2.18 1.72
N GLY A 31 0.87 -1.92 1.58
CA GLY A 31 1.85 -2.89 1.12
C GLY A 31 1.89 -3.11 -0.40
N ASP A 32 2.84 -3.92 -0.85
CA ASP A 32 3.17 -4.16 -2.26
C ASP A 32 3.49 -2.86 -3.03
N MET A 33 4.13 -1.91 -2.34
CA MET A 33 4.58 -0.67 -2.97
C MET A 33 5.79 -0.92 -3.86
N LEU A 34 6.65 -1.87 -3.46
CA LEU A 34 7.80 -2.35 -4.22
C LEU A 34 7.54 -3.78 -4.71
N ASP A 35 7.83 -4.06 -5.98
CA ASP A 35 7.64 -5.43 -6.51
C ASP A 35 8.70 -6.40 -6.01
N CYS A 36 9.93 -5.94 -5.78
CA CYS A 36 11.04 -6.77 -5.31
C CYS A 36 11.21 -8.06 -6.13
N ALA A 37 11.00 -7.98 -7.46
CA ALA A 37 11.06 -9.13 -8.37
C ALA A 37 12.42 -9.82 -8.35
N GLU A 38 13.48 -9.08 -8.07
CA GLU A 38 14.85 -9.58 -7.98
C GLU A 38 15.00 -10.64 -6.87
N SER A 39 14.20 -10.54 -5.83
CA SER A 39 14.21 -11.47 -4.69
C SER A 39 13.22 -12.63 -4.83
N THR A 40 12.48 -12.74 -5.95
CA THR A 40 11.54 -13.87 -6.12
C THR A 40 12.25 -15.12 -6.62
N ARG A 41 11.85 -16.28 -6.08
CA ARG A 41 12.22 -17.61 -6.56
C ARG A 41 11.07 -18.28 -7.31
N LYS A 42 9.90 -17.66 -7.38
CA LYS A 42 8.67 -18.24 -7.90
C LYS A 42 8.58 -18.21 -9.42
N PHE A 43 9.24 -17.25 -10.06
CA PHE A 43 9.15 -17.02 -11.50
C PHE A 43 10.55 -16.93 -12.12
N SER A 44 10.67 -17.36 -13.38
CA SER A 44 11.86 -17.07 -14.19
C SER A 44 12.03 -15.55 -14.32
N LYS A 45 13.23 -15.06 -14.06
CA LYS A 45 13.53 -13.62 -14.07
C LYS A 45 14.08 -13.26 -15.45
N PRO A 46 13.45 -12.35 -16.20
CA PRO A 46 14.10 -11.77 -17.37
C PRO A 46 15.33 -10.98 -16.95
N ALA A 47 16.35 -10.93 -17.80
CA ALA A 47 17.61 -10.19 -17.53
C ALA A 47 17.38 -8.71 -17.20
N SER A 48 16.29 -8.12 -17.73
CA SER A 48 15.87 -6.74 -17.45
C SER A 48 15.44 -6.50 -15.99
N THR A 49 15.08 -7.52 -15.22
CA THR A 49 14.68 -7.36 -13.80
C THR A 49 15.86 -7.28 -12.83
N GLN A 50 17.08 -7.44 -13.30
CA GLN A 50 18.26 -7.53 -12.43
C GLN A 50 18.72 -6.20 -11.83
N ARG A 51 18.12 -5.06 -12.22
CA ARG A 51 18.53 -3.72 -11.76
C ARG A 51 17.37 -2.77 -11.51
N THR A 52 16.19 -3.29 -11.21
CA THR A 52 14.98 -2.47 -11.03
C THR A 52 14.74 -2.07 -9.58
N MET A 53 15.35 -2.74 -8.61
CA MET A 53 15.10 -2.48 -7.18
C MET A 53 15.52 -1.06 -6.75
N TRP A 54 16.77 -0.65 -7.07
CA TRP A 54 17.25 0.67 -6.68
C TRP A 54 16.41 1.81 -7.27
N PRO A 55 16.16 1.86 -8.59
CA PRO A 55 15.27 2.87 -9.16
C PRO A 55 13.86 2.83 -8.55
N ALA A 56 13.31 1.65 -8.29
CA ALA A 56 12.00 1.50 -7.67
C ALA A 56 11.97 2.08 -6.24
N MET A 57 13.01 1.81 -5.44
CA MET A 57 13.16 2.38 -4.10
C MET A 57 13.29 3.90 -4.15
N LEU A 58 14.10 4.44 -5.09
CA LEU A 58 14.30 5.87 -5.26
C LEU A 58 12.99 6.57 -5.64
N GLU A 59 12.26 6.04 -6.61
CA GLU A 59 10.96 6.58 -7.03
C GLU A 59 9.93 6.52 -5.89
N TRP A 60 9.85 5.38 -5.19
CA TRP A 60 8.90 5.24 -4.09
C TRP A 60 9.26 6.16 -2.91
N ARG A 61 10.53 6.29 -2.58
CA ARG A 61 11.00 7.23 -1.57
C ARG A 61 10.60 8.67 -1.90
N TRP A 62 10.85 9.10 -3.13
CA TRP A 62 10.45 10.44 -3.61
C TRP A 62 8.93 10.63 -3.53
N LEU A 63 8.13 9.61 -3.91
CA LEU A 63 6.66 9.66 -3.77
C LEU A 63 6.21 9.86 -2.32
N LEU A 64 6.82 9.16 -1.37
CA LEU A 64 6.52 9.36 0.06
C LEU A 64 6.79 10.80 0.50
N GLU A 65 7.88 11.41 0.03
CA GLU A 65 8.17 12.82 0.26
C GLU A 65 7.11 13.74 -0.36
N GLN A 66 6.64 13.43 -1.58
CA GLN A 66 5.56 14.18 -2.21
C GLN A 66 4.24 14.06 -1.42
N PHE A 67 3.92 12.88 -0.86
CA PHE A 67 2.77 12.71 0.03
C PHE A 67 2.94 13.50 1.32
N ARG A 68 4.13 13.54 1.91
CA ARG A 68 4.43 14.37 3.08
C ARG A 68 4.22 15.86 2.79
N ILE A 69 4.70 16.35 1.64
CA ILE A 69 4.49 17.74 1.20
C ILE A 69 2.98 18.02 0.97
N ALA A 70 2.26 17.09 0.39
CA ALA A 70 0.82 17.24 0.10
C ALA A 70 -0.04 17.23 1.36
N ALA A 71 0.37 16.53 2.41
CA ALA A 71 -0.36 16.36 3.67
C ALA A 71 0.59 16.45 4.87
N PRO A 72 1.12 17.65 5.20
CA PRO A 72 2.19 17.83 6.19
C PRO A 72 1.79 17.42 7.61
N HIS A 73 0.51 17.47 7.93
CA HIS A 73 -0.03 17.13 9.27
C HIS A 73 -0.55 15.68 9.36
N ALA A 74 -0.69 14.98 8.24
CA ALA A 74 -1.17 13.61 8.24
C ALA A 74 -0.10 12.63 8.73
N VAL A 75 -0.52 11.62 9.49
CA VAL A 75 0.35 10.49 9.79
C VAL A 75 0.46 9.61 8.54
N LEU A 76 1.66 9.40 8.05
CA LEU A 76 1.93 8.47 6.96
C LEU A 76 2.31 7.12 7.53
N CYS A 77 1.56 6.06 7.21
CA CYS A 77 1.80 4.71 7.69
C CYS A 77 2.07 3.77 6.51
N TRP A 78 3.13 2.97 6.60
CA TRP A 78 3.42 1.94 5.61
C TRP A 78 3.51 0.56 6.27
N ALA A 79 2.67 -0.38 5.82
CA ALA A 79 2.80 -1.80 6.10
C ALA A 79 3.44 -2.50 4.90
N GLU A 80 4.32 -3.48 5.14
CA GLU A 80 4.80 -4.33 4.06
C GLU A 80 3.70 -5.23 3.49
N GLY A 81 3.77 -5.45 2.18
CA GLY A 81 3.06 -6.53 1.51
C GLY A 81 3.92 -7.77 1.30
N ASN A 82 3.36 -8.76 0.66
CA ASN A 82 4.08 -10.01 0.40
C ASN A 82 5.23 -9.85 -0.61
N HIS A 83 5.26 -8.75 -1.38
CA HIS A 83 6.33 -8.45 -2.31
C HIS A 83 7.56 -7.90 -1.60
N GLU A 84 7.43 -6.93 -0.70
CA GLU A 84 8.54 -6.48 0.16
C GLU A 84 9.08 -7.63 1.01
N GLY A 85 8.20 -8.47 1.54
CA GLY A 85 8.57 -9.66 2.32
C GLY A 85 9.46 -10.67 1.59
N ARG A 86 9.60 -10.57 0.24
CA ARG A 86 10.53 -11.41 -0.54
C ARG A 86 11.98 -11.15 -0.17
N ILE A 87 12.34 -9.89 0.13
CA ILE A 87 13.71 -9.53 0.52
C ILE A 87 14.08 -10.26 1.80
N ARG A 88 13.27 -10.08 2.86
CA ARG A 88 13.52 -10.76 4.15
C ARG A 88 13.59 -12.28 3.99
N ARG A 89 12.69 -12.88 3.22
CA ARG A 89 12.70 -14.31 2.95
C ARG A 89 14.00 -14.74 2.26
N THR A 90 14.47 -13.98 1.27
CA THR A 90 15.74 -14.28 0.58
C THR A 90 16.92 -14.18 1.53
N LEU A 91 16.95 -13.20 2.44
CA LEU A 91 17.99 -13.09 3.46
C LEU A 91 17.97 -14.30 4.40
N VAL A 92 16.81 -14.63 4.97
CA VAL A 92 16.66 -15.79 5.87
C VAL A 92 17.08 -17.10 5.19
N ASP A 93 16.72 -17.29 3.92
CA ASP A 93 17.03 -18.52 3.19
C ASP A 93 18.49 -18.63 2.72
N SER A 94 19.19 -17.51 2.55
CA SER A 94 20.50 -17.49 1.89
C SER A 94 21.64 -17.01 2.80
N VAL A 95 21.36 -16.05 3.67
CA VAL A 95 22.33 -15.41 4.58
C VAL A 95 21.65 -15.02 5.89
N PRO A 96 21.20 -16.02 6.70
CA PRO A 96 20.33 -15.77 7.85
C PRO A 96 20.94 -14.80 8.87
N GLU A 97 22.27 -14.74 9.00
CA GLU A 97 22.92 -13.82 9.92
C GLU A 97 22.67 -12.34 9.57
N LEU A 98 22.37 -12.04 8.30
CA LEU A 98 22.09 -10.67 7.85
C LEU A 98 20.61 -10.30 7.99
N ALA A 99 19.71 -11.27 8.16
CA ALA A 99 18.27 -11.03 8.15
C ALA A 99 17.80 -10.11 9.28
N ASP A 100 18.39 -10.27 10.47
CA ASP A 100 18.04 -9.51 11.66
C ASP A 100 19.27 -8.81 12.28
N LEU A 101 20.34 -8.60 11.50
CA LEU A 101 21.56 -7.94 11.96
C LEU A 101 21.29 -6.47 12.27
N PRO A 102 21.36 -6.03 13.56
CA PRO A 102 21.19 -4.63 13.90
C PRO A 102 22.46 -3.83 13.58
N PRO A 103 22.40 -2.49 13.53
CA PRO A 103 23.58 -1.65 13.51
C PRO A 103 24.42 -1.81 14.77
N ALA A 104 25.74 -1.70 14.66
CA ALA A 104 26.66 -1.83 15.80
C ALA A 104 26.48 -0.71 16.84
N ASP A 105 26.01 0.45 16.41
CA ASP A 105 25.76 1.64 17.24
C ASP A 105 24.32 1.74 17.75
N ASP A 106 23.42 0.82 17.32
CA ASP A 106 22.01 0.79 17.69
C ASP A 106 21.52 -0.68 17.76
N PRO A 107 21.95 -1.46 18.79
CA PRO A 107 21.68 -2.89 18.85
C PRO A 107 20.19 -3.25 19.04
N ASP A 108 19.38 -2.31 19.54
CA ASP A 108 17.93 -2.48 19.71
C ASP A 108 17.14 -1.88 18.53
N GLY A 109 17.83 -1.31 17.56
CA GLY A 109 17.23 -0.66 16.39
C GLY A 109 16.78 -1.64 15.31
N SER A 110 16.10 -1.10 14.33
CA SER A 110 15.65 -1.88 13.16
C SER A 110 16.85 -2.50 12.43
N PRO A 111 16.72 -3.75 11.92
CA PRO A 111 17.81 -4.41 11.19
C PRO A 111 18.33 -3.57 10.02
N LEU A 112 19.63 -3.66 9.72
CA LEU A 112 20.30 -2.92 8.66
C LEU A 112 19.62 -3.09 7.29
N LEU A 113 19.18 -4.31 6.98
CA LEU A 113 18.52 -4.65 5.73
C LEU A 113 16.97 -4.70 5.87
N SER A 114 16.43 -3.98 6.86
CA SER A 114 14.97 -3.76 6.94
C SER A 114 14.51 -2.74 5.92
N MET A 115 13.26 -2.84 5.49
CA MET A 115 12.62 -1.87 4.59
C MET A 115 12.65 -0.45 5.18
N GLN A 116 12.45 -0.32 6.49
CA GLN A 116 12.52 0.95 7.21
C GLN A 116 13.86 1.67 6.99
N ARG A 117 14.98 0.95 7.18
CA ARG A 117 16.32 1.54 7.03
C ARG A 117 16.72 1.72 5.57
N MET A 118 16.48 0.73 4.71
CA MET A 118 16.81 0.82 3.29
C MET A 118 16.09 1.99 2.61
N MET A 119 14.86 2.28 3.01
CA MET A 119 14.08 3.40 2.51
C MET A 119 14.29 4.71 3.27
N GLY A 120 15.01 4.69 4.40
CA GLY A 120 15.25 5.86 5.24
C GLY A 120 13.95 6.51 5.74
N LEU A 121 12.94 5.72 6.13
CA LEU A 121 11.58 6.18 6.42
C LEU A 121 11.52 7.16 7.58
N ASP A 122 12.39 7.00 8.58
CA ASP A 122 12.44 7.87 9.76
C ASP A 122 12.77 9.33 9.39
N SER A 123 13.61 9.53 8.37
CA SER A 123 14.01 10.88 7.93
C SER A 123 12.91 11.66 7.20
N ILE A 124 11.81 11.01 6.82
CA ILE A 124 10.63 11.62 6.20
C ILE A 124 9.37 11.45 7.04
N ASP A 125 9.53 11.05 8.29
CA ASP A 125 8.43 10.84 9.23
C ASP A 125 7.32 9.92 8.68
N VAL A 126 7.73 8.77 8.12
CA VAL A 126 6.81 7.70 7.70
C VAL A 126 6.87 6.59 8.73
N GLN A 127 5.76 6.35 9.39
CA GLN A 127 5.62 5.28 10.35
C GLN A 127 5.65 3.92 9.65
N TYR A 128 6.74 3.20 9.79
CA TYR A 128 6.83 1.81 9.36
C TYR A 128 6.17 0.92 10.37
N LEU A 129 5.19 0.11 9.94
CA LEU A 129 4.42 -0.74 10.85
C LEU A 129 5.07 -2.10 11.09
N GLY A 130 5.84 -2.60 10.14
CA GLY A 130 6.56 -3.86 10.30
C GLY A 130 6.50 -4.78 9.09
N PRO A 131 7.20 -5.93 9.17
CA PRO A 131 7.31 -6.86 8.07
C PRO A 131 6.00 -7.61 7.81
N TYR A 132 5.82 -8.00 6.54
CA TYR A 132 4.66 -8.79 6.11
C TYR A 132 4.50 -10.09 6.92
N GLY A 133 3.28 -10.36 7.35
CA GLY A 133 2.92 -11.56 8.11
C GLY A 133 3.17 -11.45 9.62
N SER A 134 3.72 -10.33 10.10
CA SER A 134 3.83 -10.05 11.53
C SER A 134 2.58 -9.31 12.04
N LYS A 135 2.25 -9.47 13.33
CA LYS A 135 1.20 -8.66 13.99
C LYS A 135 1.56 -7.16 14.01
N ALA A 136 2.85 -6.84 14.04
CA ALA A 136 3.33 -5.47 13.98
C ALA A 136 3.02 -4.82 12.62
N GLY A 137 2.95 -5.59 11.53
CA GLY A 137 2.57 -5.11 10.20
C GLY A 137 1.09 -4.73 10.04
N GLU A 138 0.34 -4.63 11.13
CA GLU A 138 -1.06 -4.25 11.15
C GLU A 138 -1.29 -2.96 11.92
N LEU A 139 -2.17 -2.11 11.44
CA LEU A 139 -2.62 -0.92 12.14
C LEU A 139 -4.06 -1.12 12.64
N HIS A 140 -4.27 -0.91 13.94
CA HIS A 140 -5.60 -0.87 14.53
C HIS A 140 -5.97 0.56 14.88
N ARG A 141 -6.97 1.12 14.18
CA ARG A 141 -7.40 2.49 14.37
C ARG A 141 -8.93 2.60 14.16
N TRP A 142 -9.61 3.32 15.04
CA TRP A 142 -11.06 3.55 14.97
C TRP A 142 -11.90 2.29 14.88
N GLY A 143 -11.49 1.20 15.53
CA GLY A 143 -12.16 -0.09 15.45
C GLY A 143 -11.96 -0.84 14.12
N ILE A 144 -11.07 -0.35 13.27
CA ILE A 144 -10.74 -0.95 11.97
C ILE A 144 -9.33 -1.54 12.04
N ARG A 145 -9.17 -2.75 11.52
CA ARG A 145 -7.88 -3.38 11.26
C ARG A 145 -7.45 -3.07 9.83
N PHE A 146 -6.27 -2.49 9.70
CA PHE A 146 -5.60 -2.23 8.43
C PHE A 146 -4.43 -3.19 8.28
N HIS A 147 -4.38 -3.90 7.17
CA HIS A 147 -3.33 -4.88 6.91
C HIS A 147 -3.18 -5.12 5.40
N HIS A 148 -2.07 -5.70 4.97
CA HIS A 148 -1.91 -6.03 3.54
C HIS A 148 -2.90 -7.10 3.08
N GLY A 149 -3.15 -8.09 3.91
CA GLY A 149 -4.02 -9.23 3.57
C GLY A 149 -3.23 -10.43 3.05
N ASP A 150 -3.85 -11.58 3.21
CA ASP A 150 -3.34 -12.91 2.82
C ASP A 150 -4.41 -13.77 2.13
N LYS A 151 -5.69 -13.39 2.30
CA LYS A 151 -6.80 -14.16 1.74
C LYS A 151 -7.05 -13.78 0.29
N VAL A 152 -7.27 -14.81 -0.51
CA VAL A 152 -7.67 -14.68 -1.92
C VAL A 152 -8.98 -15.43 -2.13
N GLY A 153 -9.88 -14.85 -2.91
CA GLY A 153 -11.14 -15.44 -3.31
C GLY A 153 -11.45 -15.16 -4.78
N LYS A 154 -12.58 -15.69 -5.25
CA LYS A 154 -13.17 -15.23 -6.51
C LYS A 154 -13.53 -13.75 -6.39
N ALA A 155 -13.72 -13.06 -7.51
CA ALA A 155 -14.12 -11.66 -7.51
C ALA A 155 -15.37 -11.44 -6.62
N GLY A 156 -15.30 -10.45 -5.72
CA GLY A 156 -16.33 -10.13 -4.74
C GLY A 156 -16.37 -11.03 -3.49
N ALA A 157 -15.62 -12.12 -3.45
CA ALA A 157 -15.71 -13.08 -2.34
C ALA A 157 -14.66 -12.85 -1.24
N THR A 158 -13.59 -12.10 -1.51
CA THR A 158 -12.53 -11.89 -0.52
C THR A 158 -13.02 -11.03 0.64
N ALA A 159 -13.77 -9.97 0.36
CA ALA A 159 -14.36 -9.13 1.38
C ALA A 159 -15.26 -9.93 2.34
N GLY A 160 -16.10 -10.83 1.83
CA GLY A 160 -16.92 -11.72 2.66
C GLY A 160 -16.11 -12.65 3.58
N LYS A 161 -14.92 -13.09 3.14
CA LYS A 161 -14.05 -13.93 3.98
C LYS A 161 -13.52 -13.18 5.21
N TYR A 162 -13.21 -11.89 5.06
CA TYR A 162 -12.71 -11.08 6.17
C TYR A 162 -13.83 -10.68 7.16
N LEU A 163 -15.08 -10.54 6.73
CA LEU A 163 -16.20 -10.28 7.64
C LEU A 163 -16.37 -11.36 8.73
N ASN A 164 -15.88 -12.58 8.50
CA ASN A 164 -15.94 -13.64 9.51
C ASN A 164 -15.06 -13.37 10.73
N GLU A 165 -14.09 -12.45 10.64
CA GLU A 165 -13.19 -12.07 11.75
C GLU A 165 -13.83 -11.08 12.74
N ARG A 166 -15.09 -10.69 12.55
CA ARG A 166 -15.90 -9.85 13.46
C ARG A 166 -15.32 -8.45 13.75
N THR A 167 -14.47 -7.94 12.88
CA THR A 167 -13.87 -6.60 12.96
C THR A 167 -13.93 -5.96 11.60
N SER A 168 -14.19 -4.65 11.55
CA SER A 168 -14.05 -3.91 10.30
C SER A 168 -12.60 -3.97 9.78
N GLN A 169 -12.42 -4.14 8.48
CA GLN A 169 -11.10 -4.36 7.90
C GLN A 169 -10.89 -3.60 6.60
N ILE A 170 -9.69 -3.05 6.45
CA ILE A 170 -9.16 -2.55 5.19
C ILE A 170 -7.96 -3.42 4.82
N TYR A 171 -7.96 -3.95 3.60
CA TYR A 171 -6.92 -4.84 3.12
C TYR A 171 -6.56 -4.57 1.65
N GLY A 172 -5.39 -5.03 1.22
CA GLY A 172 -4.87 -4.96 -0.14
C GLY A 172 -4.78 -6.33 -0.82
N HIS A 173 -3.63 -6.65 -1.40
CA HIS A 173 -3.22 -7.95 -1.95
C HIS A 173 -3.96 -8.42 -3.21
N VAL A 174 -5.27 -8.28 -3.27
CA VAL A 174 -6.09 -8.84 -4.37
C VAL A 174 -6.20 -7.92 -5.59
N HIS A 175 -5.76 -6.67 -5.50
CA HIS A 175 -5.76 -5.66 -6.57
C HIS A 175 -7.15 -5.37 -7.15
N ARG A 176 -8.21 -5.70 -6.43
CA ARG A 176 -9.61 -5.49 -6.82
C ARG A 176 -10.30 -4.52 -5.88
N MET A 177 -11.32 -3.86 -6.39
CA MET A 177 -12.23 -3.08 -5.55
C MET A 177 -13.35 -4.00 -5.08
N GLU A 178 -13.38 -4.30 -3.79
CA GLU A 178 -14.38 -5.14 -3.15
C GLU A 178 -14.80 -4.52 -1.82
N GLN A 179 -16.12 -4.57 -1.52
CA GLN A 179 -16.65 -4.17 -0.24
C GLN A 179 -17.77 -5.15 0.18
N ALA A 180 -17.86 -5.40 1.46
CA ALA A 180 -18.96 -6.16 2.06
C ALA A 180 -19.25 -5.65 3.46
N TRP A 181 -20.51 -5.74 3.87
CA TRP A 181 -20.99 -5.32 5.18
C TRP A 181 -21.70 -6.47 5.89
N SER A 182 -21.72 -6.43 7.20
CA SER A 182 -22.49 -7.35 8.04
C SER A 182 -22.85 -6.68 9.35
N THR A 183 -24.10 -6.85 9.77
CA THR A 183 -24.53 -6.49 11.11
C THR A 183 -24.37 -7.70 12.02
N LYS A 184 -23.70 -7.55 13.14
CA LYS A 184 -23.42 -8.63 14.10
C LYS A 184 -23.75 -8.18 15.52
N PRO A 185 -24.09 -9.09 16.44
CA PRO A 185 -24.23 -8.72 17.84
C PRO A 185 -22.88 -8.29 18.43
N GLY A 186 -22.85 -7.11 19.05
CA GLY A 186 -21.75 -6.61 19.85
C GLY A 186 -21.61 -7.34 21.18
N ALA A 187 -20.65 -6.96 21.99
CA ALA A 187 -20.41 -7.55 23.31
C ALA A 187 -21.59 -7.32 24.31
N ASP A 188 -22.30 -6.24 24.11
CA ASP A 188 -23.52 -5.86 24.87
C ASP A 188 -24.83 -6.39 24.27
N GLY A 189 -24.72 -7.21 23.21
CA GLY A 189 -25.85 -7.77 22.47
C GLY A 189 -26.53 -6.79 21.50
N GLN A 190 -26.10 -5.52 21.44
CA GLN A 190 -26.63 -4.57 20.47
C GLN A 190 -26.06 -4.84 19.07
N PRO A 191 -26.80 -4.53 17.98
CA PRO A 191 -26.32 -4.70 16.63
C PRO A 191 -25.14 -3.74 16.35
N VAL A 192 -24.05 -4.29 15.82
CA VAL A 192 -22.88 -3.53 15.39
C VAL A 192 -22.63 -3.81 13.92
N ASP A 193 -22.57 -2.75 13.13
CA ASP A 193 -22.21 -2.84 11.73
C ASP A 193 -20.68 -2.92 11.57
N ILE A 194 -20.25 -3.86 10.76
CA ILE A 194 -18.86 -4.03 10.37
C ILE A 194 -18.75 -4.09 8.85
N PHE A 195 -17.59 -3.70 8.34
CA PHE A 195 -17.30 -3.79 6.92
C PHE A 195 -15.93 -4.40 6.65
N SER A 196 -15.75 -4.85 5.45
CA SER A 196 -14.46 -5.28 4.91
C SER A 196 -14.31 -4.68 3.51
N ALA A 197 -13.20 -4.00 3.25
CA ALA A 197 -13.01 -3.28 2.01
C ALA A 197 -11.57 -3.34 1.50
N THR A 198 -11.44 -3.39 0.17
CA THR A 198 -10.22 -3.14 -0.58
C THR A 198 -10.52 -2.22 -1.74
N PHE A 199 -9.59 -1.33 -2.06
CA PHE A 199 -9.83 -0.22 -2.98
C PHE A 199 -9.04 -0.34 -4.29
N GLY A 200 -8.63 -1.56 -4.65
CA GLY A 200 -7.90 -1.82 -5.89
C GLY A 200 -6.40 -1.65 -5.73
N CYS A 201 -5.77 -1.16 -6.77
CA CYS A 201 -4.32 -0.95 -6.84
C CYS A 201 -4.00 0.33 -7.63
N THR A 202 -2.72 0.71 -7.63
CA THR A 202 -2.20 1.80 -8.47
C THR A 202 -1.20 1.29 -9.51
N CYS A 203 -1.14 -0.01 -9.74
CA CYS A 203 -0.30 -0.60 -10.77
C CYS A 203 -1.05 -0.68 -12.13
N HIS A 204 -0.29 -0.89 -13.19
CA HIS A 204 -0.86 -1.18 -14.50
C HIS A 204 -1.72 -2.44 -14.46
N THR A 205 -2.85 -2.41 -15.16
CA THR A 205 -3.82 -3.53 -15.25
C THR A 205 -3.90 -4.14 -16.65
N ASP A 206 -2.95 -3.81 -17.52
CA ASP A 206 -2.90 -4.15 -18.94
C ASP A 206 -1.96 -5.34 -19.26
N GLY A 207 -1.52 -6.08 -18.25
CA GLY A 207 -0.65 -7.23 -18.41
C GLY A 207 0.86 -6.93 -18.23
N ARG A 208 1.26 -5.69 -18.01
CA ARG A 208 2.68 -5.31 -17.76
C ARG A 208 3.22 -5.86 -16.44
N VAL A 209 2.37 -6.01 -15.44
CA VAL A 209 2.78 -6.60 -14.16
C VAL A 209 3.00 -8.11 -14.38
N PRO A 210 4.16 -8.69 -14.02
CA PRO A 210 4.48 -10.08 -14.34
C PRO A 210 3.48 -11.13 -13.87
N SER A 211 2.74 -10.85 -12.79
CA SER A 211 1.69 -11.72 -12.27
C SER A 211 0.30 -11.43 -12.83
N ASN A 212 0.14 -10.35 -13.59
CA ASN A 212 -1.14 -9.97 -14.18
C ASN A 212 -1.35 -10.67 -15.51
N LYS A 213 -2.43 -11.43 -15.58
CA LYS A 213 -2.90 -12.02 -16.84
C LYS A 213 -4.08 -11.20 -17.37
N PRO A 214 -4.33 -11.15 -18.69
CA PRO A 214 -5.40 -10.31 -19.28
C PRO A 214 -6.80 -10.52 -18.71
N HIS A 215 -7.06 -11.68 -18.07
CA HIS A 215 -8.35 -12.01 -17.47
C HIS A 215 -8.39 -11.74 -15.94
N HIS A 216 -7.33 -11.22 -15.34
CA HIS A 216 -7.37 -10.82 -13.95
C HIS A 216 -8.26 -9.58 -13.80
N ASN A 217 -9.27 -9.70 -12.96
CA ASN A 217 -10.21 -8.62 -12.68
C ASN A 217 -9.60 -7.61 -11.70
N TRP A 218 -8.55 -6.90 -12.12
CA TRP A 218 -7.89 -5.84 -11.35
C TRP A 218 -8.49 -4.48 -11.67
N GLN A 219 -8.62 -3.62 -10.69
CA GLN A 219 -9.07 -2.24 -10.85
C GLN A 219 -8.08 -1.30 -10.19
N GLN A 220 -7.85 -0.16 -10.86
CA GLN A 220 -7.11 0.95 -10.26
C GLN A 220 -8.06 1.76 -9.36
N GLY A 221 -7.55 2.12 -8.17
CA GLY A 221 -8.32 2.90 -7.22
C GLY A 221 -7.59 3.15 -5.90
N MET A 222 -8.26 3.95 -5.07
CA MET A 222 -7.90 4.25 -3.69
C MET A 222 -9.16 4.32 -2.84
N GLY A 223 -9.01 4.34 -1.51
CA GLY A 223 -10.11 4.54 -0.58
C GLY A 223 -9.98 5.86 0.18
N ILE A 224 -11.11 6.49 0.45
CA ILE A 224 -11.23 7.59 1.40
C ILE A 224 -12.06 7.08 2.57
N LEU A 225 -11.52 7.20 3.78
CA LEU A 225 -12.24 6.86 5.01
C LEU A 225 -12.68 8.15 5.70
N THR A 226 -13.98 8.35 5.81
CA THR A 226 -14.55 9.51 6.50
C THR A 226 -15.00 9.12 7.89
N ARG A 227 -14.36 9.68 8.92
CA ARG A 227 -14.83 9.50 10.30
C ARG A 227 -15.97 10.47 10.58
N CYS A 228 -17.13 9.90 10.90
CA CYS A 228 -18.34 10.63 11.24
C CYS A 228 -18.34 11.07 12.72
N SER A 229 -19.22 12.00 13.07
CA SER A 229 -19.33 12.56 14.44
C SER A 229 -19.79 11.53 15.49
N ASP A 230 -20.54 10.51 15.06
CA ASP A 230 -20.99 9.37 15.88
C ASP A 230 -19.92 8.30 16.09
N GLY A 231 -18.73 8.47 15.47
CA GLY A 231 -17.62 7.54 15.51
C GLY A 231 -17.62 6.50 14.39
N TRP A 232 -18.67 6.42 13.57
CA TRP A 232 -18.68 5.58 12.37
C TRP A 232 -17.58 5.99 11.40
N VAL A 233 -17.04 5.04 10.67
CA VAL A 233 -16.09 5.31 9.59
C VAL A 233 -16.67 4.80 8.27
N GLU A 234 -16.96 5.72 7.38
CA GLU A 234 -17.51 5.42 6.06
C GLU A 234 -16.39 5.15 5.05
N PRO A 235 -16.29 3.93 4.50
CA PRO A 235 -15.33 3.59 3.46
C PRO A 235 -15.86 3.97 2.08
N THR A 236 -15.29 4.99 1.46
CA THR A 236 -15.65 5.46 0.12
C THR A 236 -14.61 5.02 -0.91
N PRO A 237 -14.97 4.12 -1.85
CA PRO A 237 -14.08 3.72 -2.93
C PRO A 237 -13.97 4.84 -3.96
N VAL A 238 -12.75 5.13 -4.39
CA VAL A 238 -12.46 6.04 -5.50
C VAL A 238 -11.83 5.24 -6.63
N ARG A 239 -12.59 5.01 -7.69
CA ARG A 239 -12.08 4.34 -8.89
C ARG A 239 -11.23 5.29 -9.72
N ILE A 240 -10.05 4.85 -10.10
CA ILE A 240 -9.20 5.53 -11.08
C ILE A 240 -9.45 4.87 -12.43
N ARG A 241 -9.92 5.67 -13.38
CA ARG A 241 -10.25 5.24 -14.76
C ARG A 241 -9.00 5.36 -15.64
N ALA A 242 -9.05 4.74 -16.81
CA ALA A 242 -7.99 4.83 -17.81
C ALA A 242 -7.57 6.29 -18.05
N GLY A 243 -6.27 6.52 -18.21
CA GLY A 243 -5.69 7.85 -18.35
C GLY A 243 -5.65 8.65 -17.03
N GLY A 244 -5.63 7.96 -15.87
CA GLY A 244 -5.48 8.60 -14.57
C GLY A 244 -6.63 9.54 -14.20
N ARG A 245 -7.88 9.19 -14.48
CA ARG A 245 -9.05 10.04 -14.18
C ARG A 245 -9.84 9.51 -13.00
N ALA A 246 -10.12 10.37 -12.03
CA ALA A 246 -10.96 10.03 -10.88
C ALA A 246 -11.85 11.21 -10.48
N THR A 247 -12.88 10.91 -9.67
CA THR A 247 -13.72 11.94 -9.04
C THR A 247 -13.62 11.77 -7.53
N VAL A 248 -13.16 12.80 -6.85
CA VAL A 248 -12.96 12.84 -5.39
C VAL A 248 -13.83 13.95 -4.82
N LEU A 249 -14.80 13.61 -3.96
CA LEU A 249 -15.71 14.58 -3.33
C LEU A 249 -16.34 15.57 -4.32
N GLY A 250 -16.72 15.07 -5.50
CA GLY A 250 -17.31 15.89 -6.57
C GLY A 250 -16.30 16.64 -7.45
N THR A 251 -15.00 16.60 -7.15
CA THR A 251 -13.93 17.21 -7.96
C THR A 251 -13.33 16.17 -8.90
N GLU A 252 -13.28 16.46 -10.19
CA GLU A 252 -12.57 15.62 -11.17
C GLU A 252 -11.07 15.88 -11.07
N LEU A 253 -10.30 14.79 -10.91
CA LEU A 253 -8.85 14.79 -10.90
C LEU A 253 -8.34 14.09 -12.16
N CYS A 254 -7.23 14.58 -12.70
CA CYS A 254 -6.57 14.01 -13.88
C CYS A 254 -5.06 13.91 -13.59
N GLY A 255 -4.58 12.69 -13.43
CA GLY A 255 -3.18 12.41 -13.15
C GLY A 255 -2.28 12.60 -14.37
N SER A 256 -1.08 13.06 -14.12
CA SER A 256 -0.01 13.24 -15.08
C SER A 256 1.14 12.27 -14.81
N ASP A 257 1.98 12.03 -15.81
CA ASP A 257 3.26 11.37 -15.60
C ASP A 257 4.25 12.35 -14.96
N TYR A 258 4.76 12.00 -13.81
CA TYR A 258 5.67 12.84 -13.03
C TYR A 258 7.16 12.51 -13.26
N VAL A 259 7.49 11.65 -14.23
CA VAL A 259 8.86 11.16 -14.40
C VAL A 259 9.89 12.26 -14.64
N GLU A 260 9.54 13.30 -15.36
CA GLU A 260 10.45 14.43 -15.62
C GLU A 260 10.74 15.22 -14.33
N ARG A 261 9.74 15.38 -13.46
CA ARG A 261 9.94 15.99 -12.15
C ARG A 261 10.81 15.11 -11.26
N LEU A 262 10.56 13.80 -11.24
CA LEU A 262 11.37 12.83 -10.50
C LEU A 262 12.84 12.89 -10.95
N ARG A 263 13.11 12.96 -12.26
CA ARG A 263 14.46 13.11 -12.81
C ARG A 263 15.14 14.42 -12.41
N ALA A 264 14.38 15.52 -12.41
CA ALA A 264 14.89 16.84 -12.04
C ALA A 264 15.24 16.96 -10.54
N GLU A 265 14.50 16.27 -9.69
CA GLU A 265 14.62 16.34 -8.23
C GLU A 265 15.49 15.22 -7.64
N THR A 266 15.85 14.19 -8.42
CA THR A 266 16.63 13.04 -7.98
C THR A 266 17.60 12.55 -9.03
N ASN A 267 18.45 11.57 -8.67
CA ASN A 267 19.34 10.87 -9.62
C ASN A 267 18.63 9.66 -10.27
N TYR A 268 17.34 9.79 -10.61
CA TYR A 268 16.58 8.70 -11.19
C TYR A 268 17.14 8.30 -12.58
N PRO A 269 17.55 7.03 -12.77
CA PRO A 269 18.33 6.64 -13.93
C PRO A 269 17.53 6.34 -15.21
N TYR A 270 16.19 6.33 -15.15
CA TYR A 270 15.33 5.92 -16.27
C TYR A 270 14.29 6.96 -16.67
#